data_1db2cb41da862ab0ca2db6cb26fc3b56
#
_entry.id   1db2cb41da862ab0ca2db6cb26fc3b56
#
_cell.length_a   1.000
_cell.length_b   1.000
_cell.length_c   1.000
_cell.angle_alpha   90.00
_cell.angle_beta   90.00
_cell.angle_gamma   90.00
#
_symmetry.space_group_name_H-M   'P 1'
#
loop_
_entity.id
_entity.type
_entity.pdbx_description
1 polymer ?
#
loop_
_entity_poly.entity_id
_entity_poly.type
_entity_poly.pdbx_seq_one_letter_code
_entity_poly.pdbx_strand_id
1 'polypeptide(L)'
;MPVPLQNVTLACFGLSYLLAFALELGRLRWPKPTLRVAGLAFGTAGLFAHTLFLIIRQPTPATAYGALLAVAWVLAIFYLYGSVHHARQAWAVFVLPLVLGLTALAFATVSTEEKQEMPWESGARVWGAVHGMFLLLAAVGVSVGAVASTMYLIQARRLRMKLLPLGKMKMLSLERLEGMNRRAVNLAFPLLTVGLLLGAVLLRHYHGFADNWLSVKFLGTVGLWVVFLALTYLRYAASLPGRRLALLTIITFALMLLVLIAGHPFVRGDAA
;
A
#
# COMPACT_ATOMS: atom_id res chain seq x y z
N MET A 1 -8.69 -30.67 -1.71
CA MET A 1 -7.71 -29.91 -0.88
C MET A 1 -7.93 -30.29 0.57
N PRO A 2 -6.90 -30.51 1.38
CA PRO A 2 -7.08 -30.87 2.78
C PRO A 2 -7.80 -29.77 3.56
N VAL A 3 -8.81 -30.17 4.33
CA VAL A 3 -9.75 -29.35 5.12
C VAL A 3 -9.11 -28.21 5.96
N PRO A 4 -7.88 -28.34 6.52
CA PRO A 4 -7.30 -27.28 7.36
C PRO A 4 -6.89 -26.01 6.60
N LEU A 5 -6.65 -26.06 5.29
CA LEU A 5 -6.24 -24.89 4.51
C LEU A 5 -7.41 -23.97 4.14
N GLN A 6 -8.65 -24.46 4.19
CA GLN A 6 -9.84 -23.66 3.91
C GLN A 6 -10.19 -22.68 5.07
N ASN A 7 -9.63 -22.92 6.25
CA ASN A 7 -9.89 -22.12 7.47
C ASN A 7 -8.95 -20.93 7.64
N VAL A 8 -8.04 -20.66 6.69
CA VAL A 8 -7.22 -19.44 6.72
C VAL A 8 -8.12 -18.24 6.46
N THR A 9 -8.34 -17.44 7.50
CA THR A 9 -9.17 -16.24 7.46
C THR A 9 -8.30 -14.99 7.52
N LEU A 10 -8.89 -13.86 7.13
CA LEU A 10 -8.28 -12.55 7.26
C LEU A 10 -7.86 -12.25 8.72
N ALA A 11 -8.63 -12.74 9.70
CA ALA A 11 -8.31 -12.62 11.12
C ALA A 11 -6.98 -13.31 11.49
N CYS A 12 -6.65 -14.46 10.87
CA CYS A 12 -5.43 -15.20 11.18
C CYS A 12 -4.18 -14.36 10.93
N PHE A 13 -4.02 -13.79 9.75
CA PHE A 13 -2.85 -12.98 9.44
C PHE A 13 -2.93 -11.58 10.05
N GLY A 14 -4.15 -11.00 10.17
CA GLY A 14 -4.35 -9.73 10.84
C GLY A 14 -3.92 -9.76 12.31
N LEU A 15 -4.31 -10.80 13.06
CA LEU A 15 -3.87 -10.99 14.45
C LEU A 15 -2.36 -11.23 14.54
N SER A 16 -1.77 -12.00 13.61
CA SER A 16 -0.32 -12.22 13.57
C SER A 16 0.45 -10.92 13.38
N TYR A 17 0.00 -10.03 12.46
CA TYR A 17 0.60 -8.72 12.28
C TYR A 17 0.38 -7.80 13.48
N LEU A 18 -0.79 -7.89 14.13
CA LEU A 18 -1.07 -7.12 15.35
C LEU A 18 -0.14 -7.52 16.51
N LEU A 19 0.07 -8.83 16.70
CA LEU A 19 1.04 -9.34 17.69
C LEU A 19 2.47 -8.90 17.34
N ALA A 20 2.87 -9.01 16.06
CA ALA A 20 4.17 -8.51 15.61
C ALA A 20 4.31 -7.02 15.92
N PHE A 21 3.29 -6.21 15.67
CA PHE A 21 3.29 -4.78 15.97
C PHE A 21 3.40 -4.50 17.48
N ALA A 22 2.63 -5.19 18.31
CA ALA A 22 2.68 -5.04 19.77
C ALA A 22 4.08 -5.38 20.32
N LEU A 23 4.71 -6.45 19.80
CA LEU A 23 6.07 -6.84 20.18
C LEU A 23 7.11 -5.80 19.72
N GLU A 24 6.95 -5.21 18.53
CA GLU A 24 7.83 -4.14 18.06
C GLU A 24 7.66 -2.84 18.88
N LEU A 25 6.45 -2.50 19.30
CA LEU A 25 6.23 -1.41 20.27
C LEU A 25 6.89 -1.70 21.62
N GLY A 26 6.77 -2.93 22.11
CA GLY A 26 7.46 -3.37 23.31
C GLY A 26 8.98 -3.21 23.23
N ARG A 27 9.58 -3.46 22.05
CA ARG A 27 11.02 -3.25 21.80
C ARG A 27 11.46 -1.80 21.94
N LEU A 28 10.60 -0.83 21.67
CA LEU A 28 10.96 0.58 21.89
C LEU A 28 11.26 0.84 23.37
N ARG A 29 10.54 0.17 24.27
CA ARG A 29 10.70 0.32 25.72
C ARG A 29 11.75 -0.65 26.29
N TRP A 30 11.72 -1.91 25.84
CA TRP A 30 12.59 -3.00 26.30
C TRP A 30 13.28 -3.66 25.11
N PRO A 31 14.49 -3.24 24.73
CA PRO A 31 15.18 -3.74 23.54
C PRO A 31 15.77 -5.14 23.77
N LYS A 32 14.93 -6.11 24.13
CA LYS A 32 15.32 -7.51 24.33
C LYS A 32 15.39 -8.25 22.99
N PRO A 33 16.40 -9.11 22.77
CA PRO A 33 16.50 -9.91 21.55
C PRO A 33 15.32 -10.87 21.39
N THR A 34 14.76 -11.37 22.48
CA THR A 34 13.57 -12.25 22.47
C THR A 34 12.36 -11.58 21.86
N LEU A 35 12.08 -10.30 22.16
CA LEU A 35 10.99 -9.54 21.55
C LEU A 35 11.18 -9.36 20.04
N ARG A 36 12.44 -9.20 19.60
CA ARG A 36 12.75 -9.13 18.17
C ARG A 36 12.46 -10.44 17.47
N VAL A 37 12.95 -11.55 18.01
CA VAL A 37 12.74 -12.88 17.41
C VAL A 37 11.27 -13.21 17.37
N ALA A 38 10.53 -12.98 18.46
CA ALA A 38 9.09 -13.19 18.51
C ALA A 38 8.35 -12.29 17.50
N GLY A 39 8.70 -11.00 17.41
CA GLY A 39 8.11 -10.07 16.42
C GLY A 39 8.33 -10.54 14.98
N LEU A 40 9.55 -10.98 14.64
CA LEU A 40 9.85 -11.56 13.33
C LEU A 40 9.09 -12.86 13.10
N ALA A 41 8.98 -13.74 14.09
CA ALA A 41 8.26 -15.01 13.99
C ALA A 41 6.76 -14.78 13.71
N PHE A 42 6.10 -13.87 14.45
CA PHE A 42 4.71 -13.52 14.17
C PHE A 42 4.55 -12.78 12.83
N GLY A 43 5.48 -11.92 12.46
CA GLY A 43 5.48 -11.24 11.17
C GLY A 43 5.62 -12.21 9.99
N THR A 44 6.52 -13.20 10.08
CA THR A 44 6.68 -14.25 9.05
C THR A 44 5.48 -15.17 9.00
N ALA A 45 4.93 -15.59 10.14
CA ALA A 45 3.71 -16.38 10.21
C ALA A 45 2.52 -15.62 9.58
N GLY A 46 2.39 -14.32 9.88
CA GLY A 46 1.39 -13.44 9.26
C GLY A 46 1.55 -13.37 7.74
N LEU A 47 2.76 -13.15 7.23
CA LEU A 47 3.01 -13.13 5.79
C LEU A 47 2.71 -14.47 5.13
N PHE A 48 3.10 -15.56 5.77
CA PHE A 48 2.81 -16.91 5.26
C PHE A 48 1.30 -17.17 5.18
N ALA A 49 0.55 -16.87 6.25
CA ALA A 49 -0.91 -17.01 6.26
C ALA A 49 -1.58 -16.07 5.23
N HIS A 50 -1.08 -14.84 5.07
CA HIS A 50 -1.57 -13.90 4.05
C HIS A 50 -1.33 -14.42 2.63
N THR A 51 -0.14 -14.99 2.36
CA THR A 51 0.19 -15.61 1.07
C THR A 51 -0.73 -16.80 0.78
N LEU A 52 -0.95 -17.69 1.75
CA LEU A 52 -1.88 -18.80 1.61
C LEU A 52 -3.30 -18.30 1.34
N PHE A 53 -3.74 -17.26 2.06
CA PHE A 53 -5.04 -16.65 1.83
C PHE A 53 -5.21 -16.15 0.39
N LEU A 54 -4.21 -15.41 -0.14
CA LEU A 54 -4.24 -14.92 -1.51
C LEU A 54 -4.25 -16.06 -2.55
N ILE A 55 -3.50 -17.12 -2.31
CA ILE A 55 -3.46 -18.29 -3.21
C ILE A 55 -4.78 -19.06 -3.20
N ILE A 56 -5.40 -19.24 -2.03
CA ILE A 56 -6.61 -20.06 -1.88
C ILE A 56 -7.86 -19.29 -2.29
N ARG A 57 -7.99 -18.03 -1.85
CA ARG A 57 -9.20 -17.21 -2.08
C ARG A 57 -9.16 -16.46 -3.40
N GLN A 58 -7.96 -16.19 -3.92
CA GLN A 58 -7.73 -15.46 -5.18
C GLN A 58 -8.59 -14.20 -5.30
N PRO A 59 -8.55 -13.28 -4.30
CA PRO A 59 -9.36 -12.08 -4.35
C PRO A 59 -8.99 -11.26 -5.60
N THR A 60 -9.99 -10.80 -6.32
CA THR A 60 -9.78 -10.09 -7.59
C THR A 60 -9.13 -8.72 -7.34
N PRO A 61 -7.92 -8.43 -7.86
CA PRO A 61 -7.24 -7.15 -7.64
C PRO A 61 -7.99 -5.94 -8.23
N ALA A 62 -9.00 -6.17 -9.05
CA ALA A 62 -9.86 -5.11 -9.58
C ALA A 62 -10.85 -4.58 -8.52
N THR A 63 -11.17 -5.37 -7.49
CA THR A 63 -12.00 -4.94 -6.36
C THR A 63 -11.19 -4.13 -5.35
N ALA A 64 -11.86 -3.29 -4.56
CA ALA A 64 -11.22 -2.57 -3.45
C ALA A 64 -10.58 -3.54 -2.46
N TYR A 65 -11.30 -4.61 -2.11
CA TYR A 65 -10.83 -5.66 -1.21
C TYR A 65 -9.54 -6.32 -1.70
N GLY A 66 -9.53 -6.86 -2.92
CA GLY A 66 -8.36 -7.55 -3.44
C GLY A 66 -7.16 -6.62 -3.66
N ALA A 67 -7.39 -5.37 -4.12
CA ALA A 67 -6.33 -4.38 -4.26
C ALA A 67 -5.69 -4.00 -2.92
N LEU A 68 -6.51 -3.73 -1.89
CA LEU A 68 -6.02 -3.40 -0.55
C LEU A 68 -5.21 -4.54 0.07
N LEU A 69 -5.67 -5.78 -0.07
CA LEU A 69 -4.94 -6.97 0.40
C LEU A 69 -3.62 -7.15 -0.35
N ALA A 70 -3.61 -6.99 -1.67
CA ALA A 70 -2.39 -7.11 -2.46
C ALA A 70 -1.34 -6.06 -2.05
N VAL A 71 -1.74 -4.78 -1.86
CA VAL A 71 -0.86 -3.73 -1.36
C VAL A 71 -0.35 -4.06 0.05
N ALA A 72 -1.23 -4.51 0.95
CA ALA A 72 -0.86 -4.89 2.31
C ALA A 72 0.14 -6.06 2.33
N TRP A 73 -0.03 -7.04 1.44
CA TRP A 73 0.89 -8.17 1.30
C TRP A 73 2.29 -7.73 0.86
N VAL A 74 2.41 -6.89 -0.17
CA VAL A 74 3.72 -6.38 -0.61
C VAL A 74 4.38 -5.54 0.49
N LEU A 75 3.60 -4.72 1.22
CA LEU A 75 4.13 -3.95 2.35
C LEU A 75 4.56 -4.85 3.53
N ALA A 76 3.91 -6.00 3.73
CA ALA A 76 4.34 -6.97 4.74
C ALA A 76 5.69 -7.62 4.36
N ILE A 77 5.92 -7.90 3.07
CA ILE A 77 7.26 -8.31 2.58
C ILE A 77 8.28 -7.19 2.87
N PHE A 78 7.94 -5.96 2.55
CA PHE A 78 8.79 -4.79 2.77
C PHE A 78 9.08 -4.56 4.27
N TYR A 79 8.08 -4.80 5.14
CA TYR A 79 8.27 -4.81 6.60
C TYR A 79 9.31 -5.82 7.04
N LEU A 80 9.19 -7.10 6.59
CA LEU A 80 10.12 -8.15 6.99
C LEU A 80 11.53 -7.88 6.46
N TYR A 81 11.66 -7.47 5.21
CA TYR A 81 12.94 -7.08 4.62
C TYR A 81 13.64 -6.00 5.47
N GLY A 82 12.91 -4.93 5.79
CA GLY A 82 13.45 -3.83 6.60
C GLY A 82 13.80 -4.27 8.04
N SER A 83 12.98 -5.14 8.65
CA SER A 83 13.20 -5.63 10.01
C SER A 83 14.40 -6.57 10.13
N VAL A 84 14.71 -7.32 9.07
CA VAL A 84 15.90 -8.18 9.00
C VAL A 84 17.16 -7.34 8.76
N HIS A 85 17.16 -6.48 7.71
CA HIS A 85 18.34 -5.75 7.27
C HIS A 85 18.63 -4.50 8.12
N HIS A 86 17.62 -3.93 8.76
CA HIS A 86 17.73 -2.71 9.57
C HIS A 86 17.30 -2.93 11.02
N ALA A 87 17.82 -3.97 11.63
CA ALA A 87 17.44 -4.47 12.97
C ALA A 87 17.44 -3.43 14.11
N ARG A 88 18.24 -2.37 14.00
CA ARG A 88 18.36 -1.30 15.03
C ARG A 88 17.44 -0.11 14.76
N GLN A 89 16.67 -0.13 13.67
CA GLN A 89 15.80 0.97 13.28
C GLN A 89 14.34 0.68 13.67
N ALA A 90 13.58 1.73 13.98
CA ALA A 90 12.16 1.65 14.32
C ALA A 90 11.25 1.46 13.07
N TRP A 91 11.73 0.72 12.08
CA TRP A 91 11.08 0.54 10.78
C TRP A 91 9.70 -0.10 10.90
N ALA A 92 9.64 -1.23 11.60
CA ALA A 92 8.43 -2.02 11.77
C ALA A 92 7.27 -1.23 12.40
N VAL A 93 7.57 -0.33 13.32
CA VAL A 93 6.59 0.51 14.01
C VAL A 93 5.82 1.43 13.06
N PHE A 94 6.37 1.74 11.90
CA PHE A 94 5.73 2.59 10.90
C PHE A 94 5.08 1.81 9.76
N VAL A 95 5.65 0.66 9.39
CA VAL A 95 5.10 -0.14 8.29
C VAL A 95 3.94 -1.02 8.75
N LEU A 96 4.04 -1.66 9.93
CA LEU A 96 2.98 -2.56 10.42
C LEU A 96 1.63 -1.86 10.66
N PRO A 97 1.53 -0.63 11.21
CA PRO A 97 0.26 0.06 11.29
C PRO A 97 -0.40 0.28 9.93
N LEU A 98 0.42 0.52 8.89
CA LEU A 98 -0.10 0.68 7.53
C LEU A 98 -0.62 -0.65 6.99
N VAL A 99 0.12 -1.76 7.17
CA VAL A 99 -0.33 -3.12 6.81
C VAL A 99 -1.64 -3.45 7.51
N LEU A 100 -1.72 -3.21 8.83
CA LEU A 100 -2.92 -3.44 9.63
C LEU A 100 -4.08 -2.54 9.18
N GLY A 101 -3.83 -1.26 8.91
CA GLY A 101 -4.84 -0.31 8.44
C GLY A 101 -5.42 -0.73 7.09
N LEU A 102 -4.58 -1.14 6.14
CA LEU A 102 -5.03 -1.64 4.83
C LEU A 102 -5.79 -2.95 4.96
N THR A 103 -5.35 -3.86 5.84
CA THR A 103 -6.05 -5.12 6.11
C THR A 103 -7.41 -4.88 6.77
N ALA A 104 -7.49 -3.95 7.72
CA ALA A 104 -8.75 -3.56 8.36
C ALA A 104 -9.70 -2.87 7.36
N LEU A 105 -9.16 -2.02 6.49
CA LEU A 105 -9.94 -1.36 5.44
C LEU A 105 -10.45 -2.38 4.41
N ALA A 106 -9.63 -3.37 4.03
CA ALA A 106 -10.07 -4.48 3.20
C ALA A 106 -11.22 -5.25 3.87
N PHE A 107 -11.13 -5.54 5.17
CA PHE A 107 -12.20 -6.18 5.91
C PHE A 107 -13.52 -5.37 5.85
N ALA A 108 -13.44 -4.06 5.94
CA ALA A 108 -14.61 -3.18 5.83
C ALA A 108 -15.24 -3.16 4.42
N THR A 109 -14.49 -3.56 3.38
CA THR A 109 -14.99 -3.62 1.99
C THR A 109 -15.41 -5.02 1.55
N VAL A 110 -15.36 -6.03 2.43
CA VAL A 110 -15.75 -7.43 2.13
C VAL A 110 -17.19 -7.56 1.64
N SER A 111 -18.10 -6.77 2.17
CA SER A 111 -19.53 -6.83 1.80
C SER A 111 -19.83 -6.38 0.36
N THR A 112 -18.86 -5.78 -0.32
CA THR A 112 -18.97 -5.37 -1.72
C THR A 112 -18.37 -6.40 -2.70
N GLU A 113 -17.86 -7.53 -2.18
CA GLU A 113 -17.35 -8.64 -2.99
C GLU A 113 -18.47 -9.61 -3.37
N GLU A 114 -19.37 -9.21 -4.24
CA GLU A 114 -20.00 -10.21 -5.11
C GLU A 114 -18.93 -10.78 -6.03
N LYS A 115 -18.99 -12.12 -6.28
CA LYS A 115 -18.12 -12.81 -7.22
C LYS A 115 -18.34 -12.20 -8.60
N GLN A 116 -17.62 -11.13 -8.87
CA GLN A 116 -17.67 -10.47 -10.15
C GLN A 116 -16.76 -11.23 -11.11
N GLU A 117 -17.34 -12.15 -11.82
CA GLU A 117 -16.72 -12.71 -13.01
C GLU A 117 -16.51 -11.57 -14.00
N MET A 118 -15.25 -11.23 -14.22
CA MET A 118 -14.95 -10.27 -15.28
C MET A 118 -15.21 -10.96 -16.62
N PRO A 119 -16.18 -10.49 -17.43
CA PRO A 119 -16.55 -11.12 -18.70
C PRO A 119 -15.51 -10.76 -19.79
N TRP A 120 -14.25 -11.15 -19.55
CA TRP A 120 -13.18 -10.80 -20.46
C TRP A 120 -12.76 -12.01 -21.29
N GLU A 121 -12.67 -11.82 -22.57
CA GLU A 121 -11.96 -12.71 -23.47
C GLU A 121 -10.50 -12.88 -23.00
N SER A 122 -9.88 -14.01 -23.34
CA SER A 122 -8.55 -14.38 -22.84
C SER A 122 -7.47 -13.29 -23.03
N GLY A 123 -7.51 -12.56 -24.14
CA GLY A 123 -6.58 -11.46 -24.42
C GLY A 123 -6.77 -10.25 -23.49
N ALA A 124 -8.01 -9.84 -23.26
CA ALA A 124 -8.33 -8.73 -22.37
C ALA A 124 -7.91 -9.02 -20.92
N ARG A 125 -8.00 -10.28 -20.47
CA ARG A 125 -7.58 -10.71 -19.14
C ARG A 125 -6.10 -10.47 -18.90
N VAL A 126 -5.24 -10.77 -19.87
CA VAL A 126 -3.79 -10.56 -19.76
C VAL A 126 -3.47 -9.07 -19.65
N TRP A 127 -4.02 -8.25 -20.55
CA TRP A 127 -3.80 -6.80 -20.53
C TRP A 127 -4.38 -6.13 -19.28
N GLY A 128 -5.52 -6.61 -18.79
CA GLY A 128 -6.10 -6.18 -17.51
C GLY A 128 -5.21 -6.51 -16.31
N ALA A 129 -4.61 -7.71 -16.31
CA ALA A 129 -3.66 -8.10 -15.27
C ALA A 129 -2.39 -7.22 -15.31
N VAL A 130 -1.85 -6.92 -16.49
CA VAL A 130 -0.70 -6.02 -16.67
C VAL A 130 -1.04 -4.61 -16.18
N HIS A 131 -2.19 -4.07 -16.58
CA HIS A 131 -2.69 -2.78 -16.08
C HIS A 131 -2.77 -2.76 -14.53
N GLY A 132 -3.42 -3.76 -13.95
CA GLY A 132 -3.57 -3.90 -12.50
C GLY A 132 -2.23 -4.01 -11.79
N MET A 133 -1.26 -4.72 -12.36
CA MET A 133 0.10 -4.85 -11.81
C MET A 133 0.81 -3.49 -11.76
N PHE A 134 0.74 -2.68 -12.82
CA PHE A 134 1.35 -1.35 -12.84
C PHE A 134 0.72 -0.43 -11.78
N LEU A 135 -0.60 -0.45 -11.65
CA LEU A 135 -1.31 0.32 -10.62
C LEU A 135 -0.98 -0.17 -9.20
N LEU A 136 -0.89 -1.49 -8.99
CA LEU A 136 -0.50 -2.08 -7.71
C LEU A 136 0.91 -1.64 -7.31
N LEU A 137 1.88 -1.72 -8.22
CA LEU A 137 3.25 -1.28 -7.95
C LEU A 137 3.33 0.22 -7.67
N ALA A 138 2.54 1.04 -8.39
CA ALA A 138 2.42 2.46 -8.10
C ALA A 138 1.85 2.70 -6.70
N ALA A 139 0.80 1.98 -6.31
CA ALA A 139 0.18 2.08 -4.99
C ALA A 139 1.15 1.69 -3.86
N VAL A 140 1.93 0.63 -4.06
CA VAL A 140 3.01 0.24 -3.13
C VAL A 140 4.05 1.35 -3.03
N GLY A 141 4.49 1.92 -4.14
CA GLY A 141 5.44 3.04 -4.15
C GLY A 141 4.95 4.23 -3.34
N VAL A 142 3.69 4.66 -3.55
CA VAL A 142 3.06 5.74 -2.76
C VAL A 142 3.00 5.40 -1.28
N SER A 143 2.64 4.16 -0.94
CA SER A 143 2.56 3.70 0.44
C SER A 143 3.92 3.76 1.14
N VAL A 144 4.99 3.32 0.47
CA VAL A 144 6.38 3.44 0.96
C VAL A 144 6.77 4.92 1.12
N GLY A 145 6.39 5.77 0.16
CA GLY A 145 6.58 7.21 0.23
C GLY A 145 5.87 7.84 1.44
N ALA A 146 4.64 7.41 1.72
CA ALA A 146 3.85 7.88 2.86
C ALA A 146 4.48 7.46 4.20
N VAL A 147 4.96 6.21 4.32
CA VAL A 147 5.71 5.75 5.50
C VAL A 147 6.96 6.60 5.72
N ALA A 148 7.77 6.79 4.67
CA ALA A 148 8.98 7.62 4.75
C ALA A 148 8.65 9.06 5.15
N SER A 149 7.56 9.63 4.60
CA SER A 149 7.08 10.97 4.91
C SER A 149 6.62 11.11 6.35
N THR A 150 5.88 10.14 6.87
CA THR A 150 5.42 10.11 8.27
C THR A 150 6.61 10.05 9.22
N MET A 151 7.57 9.16 8.94
CA MET A 151 8.82 9.08 9.70
C MET A 151 9.59 10.41 9.65
N TYR A 152 9.67 11.04 8.47
CA TYR A 152 10.33 12.34 8.28
C TYR A 152 9.69 13.43 9.15
N LEU A 153 8.36 13.56 9.12
CA LEU A 153 7.64 14.58 9.89
C LEU A 153 7.81 14.39 11.40
N ILE A 154 7.74 13.14 11.87
CA ILE A 154 7.96 12.81 13.28
C ILE A 154 9.39 13.14 13.69
N GLN A 155 10.38 12.73 12.89
CA GLN A 155 11.80 12.99 13.18
C GLN A 155 12.10 14.50 13.14
N ALA A 156 11.61 15.23 12.14
CA ALA A 156 11.78 16.68 12.03
C ALA A 156 11.17 17.42 13.21
N ARG A 157 9.97 17.01 13.68
CA ARG A 157 9.34 17.57 14.88
C ARG A 157 10.17 17.31 16.13
N ARG A 158 10.66 16.08 16.30
CA ARG A 158 11.47 15.69 17.47
C ARG A 158 12.77 16.47 17.56
N LEU A 159 13.48 16.62 16.44
CA LEU A 159 14.71 17.42 16.37
C LEU A 159 14.45 18.90 16.72
N ARG A 160 13.37 19.47 16.20
CA ARG A 160 12.96 20.87 16.50
C ARG A 160 12.67 21.07 17.99
N MET A 161 11.98 20.10 18.61
CA MET A 161 11.60 20.15 20.01
C MET A 161 12.71 19.65 20.96
N LYS A 162 13.89 19.30 20.44
CA LYS A 162 15.03 18.72 21.20
C LYS A 162 14.62 17.53 22.07
N LEU A 163 13.64 16.74 21.60
CA LEU A 163 13.15 15.57 22.34
C LEU A 163 14.18 14.43 22.30
N LEU A 164 14.25 13.68 23.39
CA LEU A 164 15.08 12.49 23.49
C LEU A 164 14.75 11.45 22.40
N PRO A 165 15.69 10.58 22.00
CA PRO A 165 15.45 9.50 21.05
C PRO A 165 14.25 8.63 21.44
N LEU A 166 13.56 8.04 20.46
CA LEU A 166 12.43 7.13 20.67
C LEU A 166 12.93 5.81 21.26
N GLY A 167 13.07 5.75 22.57
CA GLY A 167 13.68 4.60 23.24
C GLY A 167 15.14 4.40 22.80
N LYS A 168 15.59 3.14 22.79
CA LYS A 168 16.97 2.76 22.37
C LYS A 168 17.08 2.49 20.85
N MET A 169 15.98 2.59 20.10
CA MET A 169 15.99 2.39 18.65
C MET A 169 16.28 3.70 17.90
N LYS A 170 17.12 3.61 16.88
CA LYS A 170 17.47 4.77 16.05
C LYS A 170 16.43 5.00 14.98
N MET A 171 16.03 6.24 14.78
CA MET A 171 15.30 6.65 13.58
C MET A 171 16.29 6.91 12.43
N LEU A 172 15.82 6.74 11.20
CA LEU A 172 16.58 7.10 10.00
C LEU A 172 16.87 8.61 9.98
N SER A 173 17.99 9.01 9.38
CA SER A 173 18.29 10.43 9.16
C SER A 173 17.23 11.06 8.25
N LEU A 174 16.99 12.37 8.40
CA LEU A 174 16.05 13.12 7.57
C LEU A 174 16.39 13.01 6.07
N GLU A 175 17.67 13.10 5.73
CA GLU A 175 18.17 12.95 4.37
C GLU A 175 17.82 11.58 3.77
N ARG A 176 17.99 10.50 4.55
CA ARG A 176 17.67 9.15 4.11
C ARG A 176 16.17 8.96 3.89
N LEU A 177 15.34 9.51 4.78
CA LEU A 177 13.88 9.49 4.65
C LEU A 177 13.40 10.29 3.45
N GLU A 178 14.00 11.45 3.21
CA GLU A 178 13.72 12.26 2.02
C GLU A 178 14.16 11.53 0.73
N GLY A 179 15.33 10.90 0.75
CA GLY A 179 15.81 10.07 -0.37
C GLY A 179 14.90 8.88 -0.65
N MET A 180 14.39 8.21 0.39
CA MET A 180 13.40 7.13 0.24
C MET A 180 12.09 7.65 -0.37
N ASN A 181 11.54 8.73 0.16
CA ASN A 181 10.34 9.35 -0.38
C ASN A 181 10.54 9.74 -1.85
N ARG A 182 11.68 10.35 -2.20
CA ARG A 182 12.01 10.73 -3.58
C ARG A 182 12.02 9.52 -4.52
N ARG A 183 12.71 8.44 -4.13
CA ARG A 183 12.77 7.22 -4.95
C ARG A 183 11.38 6.58 -5.11
N ALA A 184 10.61 6.52 -4.04
CA ALA A 184 9.27 5.97 -4.05
C ALA A 184 8.33 6.72 -5.01
N VAL A 185 8.30 8.05 -4.95
CA VAL A 185 7.50 8.89 -5.85
C VAL A 185 7.99 8.81 -7.30
N ASN A 186 9.31 8.84 -7.51
CA ASN A 186 9.90 8.76 -8.85
C ASN A 186 9.63 7.41 -9.55
N LEU A 187 9.49 6.32 -8.79
CA LEU A 187 9.11 5.02 -9.33
C LEU A 187 7.59 4.91 -9.50
N ALA A 188 6.81 5.43 -8.54
CA ALA A 188 5.37 5.33 -8.58
C ALA A 188 4.75 6.13 -9.73
N PHE A 189 5.27 7.31 -10.06
CA PHE A 189 4.73 8.16 -11.10
C PHE A 189 4.74 7.55 -12.50
N PRO A 190 5.85 7.03 -13.04
CA PRO A 190 5.84 6.35 -14.33
C PRO A 190 5.00 5.07 -14.34
N LEU A 191 5.00 4.30 -13.25
CA LEU A 191 4.15 3.12 -13.12
C LEU A 191 2.65 3.49 -13.19
N LEU A 192 2.24 4.54 -12.48
CA LEU A 192 0.88 5.06 -12.55
C LEU A 192 0.55 5.55 -13.97
N THR A 193 1.49 6.23 -14.64
CA THR A 193 1.30 6.72 -16.00
C THR A 193 1.07 5.57 -16.98
N VAL A 194 1.92 4.55 -16.95
CA VAL A 194 1.76 3.36 -17.81
C VAL A 194 0.45 2.64 -17.46
N GLY A 195 0.15 2.46 -16.18
CA GLY A 195 -1.10 1.88 -15.73
C GLY A 195 -2.31 2.65 -16.25
N LEU A 196 -2.33 3.97 -16.13
CA LEU A 196 -3.42 4.82 -16.61
C LEU A 196 -3.62 4.72 -18.14
N LEU A 197 -2.53 4.76 -18.91
CA LEU A 197 -2.56 4.62 -20.37
C LEU A 197 -3.13 3.25 -20.80
N LEU A 198 -2.65 2.18 -20.17
CA LEU A 198 -3.18 0.83 -20.43
C LEU A 198 -4.68 0.74 -20.07
N GLY A 199 -5.09 1.33 -18.95
CA GLY A 199 -6.50 1.39 -18.56
C GLY A 199 -7.36 2.16 -19.57
N ALA A 200 -6.87 3.28 -20.10
CA ALA A 200 -7.57 4.05 -21.11
C ALA A 200 -7.72 3.26 -22.45
N VAL A 201 -6.68 2.53 -22.85
CA VAL A 201 -6.72 1.67 -24.05
C VAL A 201 -7.73 0.53 -23.85
N LEU A 202 -7.72 -0.13 -22.69
CA LEU A 202 -8.69 -1.19 -22.36
C LEU A 202 -10.12 -0.66 -22.34
N LEU A 203 -10.35 0.51 -21.74
CA LEU A 203 -11.65 1.15 -21.68
C LEU A 203 -12.20 1.44 -23.09
N ARG A 204 -11.34 1.96 -23.98
CA ARG A 204 -11.71 2.25 -25.38
C ARG A 204 -12.01 0.99 -26.17
N HIS A 205 -11.25 -0.08 -25.96
CA HIS A 205 -11.30 -1.27 -26.83
C HIS A 205 -12.46 -2.23 -26.46
N TYR A 206 -12.74 -2.37 -25.15
CA TYR A 206 -13.67 -3.42 -24.66
C TYR A 206 -15.01 -2.90 -24.13
N HIS A 207 -15.14 -1.64 -23.74
CA HIS A 207 -16.35 -1.14 -23.06
C HIS A 207 -16.98 0.12 -23.68
N GLY A 208 -16.41 0.64 -24.77
CA GLY A 208 -16.84 1.92 -25.32
C GLY A 208 -16.44 3.10 -24.41
N PHE A 209 -15.71 4.05 -24.95
CA PHE A 209 -15.14 5.17 -24.18
C PHE A 209 -16.22 6.12 -23.65
N ALA A 210 -17.38 6.21 -24.34
CA ALA A 210 -18.41 7.18 -24.05
C ALA A 210 -19.13 6.99 -22.70
N ASP A 211 -19.31 5.73 -22.26
CA ASP A 211 -20.18 5.45 -21.11
C ASP A 211 -19.46 5.41 -19.76
N ASN A 212 -18.13 5.19 -19.73
CA ASN A 212 -17.39 4.90 -18.51
C ASN A 212 -16.25 5.89 -18.17
N TRP A 213 -15.92 6.82 -19.06
CA TRP A 213 -14.81 7.77 -18.80
C TRP A 213 -15.12 8.80 -17.71
N LEU A 214 -16.41 9.03 -17.41
CA LEU A 214 -16.86 9.87 -16.29
C LEU A 214 -16.96 9.07 -14.97
N SER A 215 -16.55 7.80 -14.94
CA SER A 215 -16.58 7.02 -13.72
C SER A 215 -15.68 7.67 -12.63
N VAL A 216 -16.16 7.63 -11.40
CA VAL A 216 -15.45 8.19 -10.24
C VAL A 216 -14.03 7.63 -10.13
N LYS A 217 -13.84 6.34 -10.44
CA LYS A 217 -12.52 5.71 -10.40
C LYS A 217 -11.60 6.21 -11.50
N PHE A 218 -12.08 6.38 -12.74
CA PHE A 218 -11.27 6.92 -13.83
C PHE A 218 -10.87 8.36 -13.56
N LEU A 219 -11.84 9.23 -13.23
CA LEU A 219 -11.58 10.64 -12.89
C LEU A 219 -10.67 10.76 -11.65
N GLY A 220 -10.89 9.92 -10.63
CA GLY A 220 -10.05 9.87 -9.45
C GLY A 220 -8.60 9.46 -9.76
N THR A 221 -8.40 8.49 -10.66
CA THR A 221 -7.06 8.06 -11.10
C THR A 221 -6.36 9.14 -11.91
N VAL A 222 -7.08 9.85 -12.80
CA VAL A 222 -6.55 11.02 -13.53
C VAL A 222 -6.21 12.14 -12.57
N GLY A 223 -7.09 12.44 -11.61
CA GLY A 223 -6.83 13.42 -10.54
C GLY A 223 -5.60 13.05 -9.72
N LEU A 224 -5.46 11.79 -9.34
CA LEU A 224 -4.28 11.27 -8.65
C LEU A 224 -3.00 11.46 -9.50
N TRP A 225 -3.08 11.18 -10.80
CA TRP A 225 -1.97 11.40 -11.73
C TRP A 225 -1.56 12.88 -11.80
N VAL A 226 -2.52 13.80 -11.86
CA VAL A 226 -2.25 15.26 -11.84
C VAL A 226 -1.55 15.65 -10.53
N VAL A 227 -1.99 15.11 -9.38
CA VAL A 227 -1.34 15.36 -8.09
C VAL A 227 0.11 14.84 -8.08
N PHE A 228 0.37 13.67 -8.67
CA PHE A 228 1.73 13.14 -8.82
C PHE A 228 2.60 14.00 -9.73
N LEU A 229 2.05 14.47 -10.84
CA LEU A 229 2.73 15.39 -11.76
C LEU A 229 3.10 16.68 -11.01
N ALA A 230 2.16 17.27 -10.29
CA ALA A 230 2.39 18.45 -9.47
C ALA A 230 3.45 18.20 -8.39
N LEU A 231 3.38 17.07 -7.68
CA LEU A 231 4.36 16.69 -6.66
C LEU A 231 5.78 16.57 -7.26
N THR A 232 5.89 15.94 -8.43
CA THR A 232 7.16 15.79 -9.14
C THR A 232 7.68 17.15 -9.61
N TYR A 233 6.84 17.97 -10.22
CA TYR A 233 7.19 19.33 -10.65
C TYR A 233 7.66 20.19 -9.46
N LEU A 234 6.88 20.26 -8.38
CA LEU A 234 7.21 21.03 -7.18
C LEU A 234 8.52 20.59 -6.53
N ARG A 235 8.86 19.32 -6.64
CA ARG A 235 10.12 18.77 -6.12
C ARG A 235 11.34 19.22 -6.92
N TYR A 236 11.24 19.20 -8.24
CA TYR A 236 12.40 19.45 -9.12
C TYR A 236 12.50 20.89 -9.59
N ALA A 237 11.38 21.57 -9.85
CA ALA A 237 11.37 22.94 -10.34
C ALA A 237 11.26 23.98 -9.23
N ALA A 238 10.47 23.74 -8.18
CA ALA A 238 10.18 24.72 -7.15
C ALA A 238 11.03 24.56 -5.87
N SER A 239 11.90 23.56 -5.76
CA SER A 239 12.82 23.34 -4.62
C SER A 239 12.14 23.40 -3.25
N LEU A 240 10.94 22.81 -3.13
CA LEU A 240 10.16 22.89 -1.91
C LEU A 240 10.84 22.22 -0.72
N PRO A 241 10.68 22.76 0.50
CA PRO A 241 11.19 22.15 1.72
C PRO A 241 10.65 20.74 1.91
N GLY A 242 11.50 19.80 2.36
CA GLY A 242 11.15 18.39 2.56
C GLY A 242 9.89 18.16 3.40
N ARG A 243 9.56 19.06 4.35
CA ARG A 243 8.32 18.99 5.14
C ARG A 243 7.06 19.14 4.27
N ARG A 244 7.06 20.08 3.32
CA ARG A 244 5.91 20.29 2.42
C ARG A 244 5.75 19.11 1.47
N LEU A 245 6.86 18.63 0.92
CA LEU A 245 6.86 17.42 0.07
C LEU A 245 6.37 16.17 0.82
N ALA A 246 6.75 16.00 2.09
CA ALA A 246 6.27 14.90 2.93
C ALA A 246 4.75 14.99 3.15
N LEU A 247 4.21 16.17 3.44
CA LEU A 247 2.76 16.37 3.60
C LEU A 247 2.01 16.07 2.29
N LEU A 248 2.50 16.59 1.16
CA LEU A 248 1.90 16.32 -0.16
C LEU A 248 1.90 14.81 -0.48
N THR A 249 2.97 14.09 -0.16
CA THR A 249 3.01 12.63 -0.37
C THR A 249 1.97 11.89 0.50
N ILE A 250 1.75 12.32 1.75
CA ILE A 250 0.71 11.75 2.61
C ILE A 250 -0.69 12.04 2.05
N ILE A 251 -0.94 13.26 1.56
CA ILE A 251 -2.20 13.62 0.90
C ILE A 251 -2.40 12.75 -0.35
N THR A 252 -1.36 12.58 -1.18
CA THR A 252 -1.40 11.72 -2.36
C THR A 252 -1.75 10.28 -1.98
N PHE A 253 -1.19 9.77 -0.88
CA PHE A 253 -1.53 8.44 -0.36
C PHE A 253 -3.01 8.35 0.07
N ALA A 254 -3.52 9.35 0.78
CA ALA A 254 -4.93 9.39 1.18
C ALA A 254 -5.87 9.42 -0.04
N LEU A 255 -5.55 10.23 -1.05
CA LEU A 255 -6.29 10.25 -2.33
C LEU A 255 -6.24 8.90 -3.04
N MET A 256 -5.08 8.24 -3.06
CA MET A 256 -4.94 6.90 -3.62
C MET A 256 -5.85 5.89 -2.92
N LEU A 257 -5.95 5.93 -1.58
CA LEU A 257 -6.88 5.05 -0.84
C LEU A 257 -8.33 5.30 -1.24
N LEU A 258 -8.74 6.56 -1.40
CA LEU A 258 -10.09 6.91 -1.86
C LEU A 258 -10.36 6.34 -3.27
N VAL A 259 -9.39 6.45 -4.18
CA VAL A 259 -9.50 5.88 -5.54
C VAL A 259 -9.55 4.36 -5.51
N LEU A 260 -8.81 3.70 -4.61
CA LEU A 260 -8.84 2.24 -4.47
C LEU A 260 -10.20 1.72 -3.97
N ILE A 261 -10.85 2.48 -3.07
CA ILE A 261 -12.17 2.11 -2.52
C ILE A 261 -13.28 2.37 -3.54
N ALA A 262 -13.11 3.33 -4.45
CA ALA A 262 -14.10 3.61 -5.48
C ALA A 262 -14.31 2.40 -6.40
N GLY A 263 -15.56 2.15 -6.79
CA GLY A 263 -15.92 1.03 -7.67
C GLY A 263 -15.18 1.06 -9.02
N HIS A 264 -14.83 -0.12 -9.56
CA HIS A 264 -14.12 -0.22 -10.82
C HIS A 264 -15.11 -0.15 -12.01
N PRO A 265 -14.86 0.66 -13.07
CA PRO A 265 -15.79 0.80 -14.20
C PRO A 265 -15.98 -0.49 -14.99
N PHE A 266 -15.00 -1.43 -14.91
CA PHE A 266 -15.09 -2.73 -15.58
C PHE A 266 -15.87 -3.78 -14.76
N VAL A 267 -16.24 -3.43 -13.55
CA VAL A 267 -16.97 -4.28 -12.64
C VAL A 267 -18.39 -3.75 -12.62
N ARG A 268 -19.27 -4.27 -13.48
CA ARG A 268 -20.70 -4.00 -13.43
C ARG A 268 -21.26 -4.67 -12.17
N GLY A 269 -21.68 -3.87 -11.19
CA GLY A 269 -22.76 -4.30 -10.33
C GLY A 269 -24.01 -4.31 -11.19
N ASP A 270 -24.72 -5.44 -11.26
CA ASP A 270 -26.06 -5.46 -11.82
C ASP A 270 -26.89 -4.49 -10.98
N ALA A 271 -27.06 -3.27 -11.52
CA ALA A 271 -28.09 -2.38 -11.06
C ALA A 271 -29.42 -3.01 -11.52
N ALA A 272 -30.07 -3.75 -10.62
CA ALA A 272 -31.45 -4.14 -10.76
C ALA A 272 -32.34 -2.89 -10.78
#